data_35ea74480a5ccb098c8f73f302f4c2c2
#
_entry.id   35ea74480a5ccb098c8f73f302f4c2c2
#
_cell.length_a   1.000
_cell.length_b   1.000
_cell.length_c   1.000
_cell.angle_alpha   90.00
_cell.angle_beta   90.00
_cell.angle_gamma   90.00
#
_symmetry.space_group_name_H-M   'P 1'
#
loop_
_entity.id
_entity.type
_entity.pdbx_description
1 polymer ?
#
loop_
_entity_poly.entity_id
_entity_poly.type
_entity_poly.pdbx_seq_one_letter_code
_entity_poly.pdbx_strand_id
1 'polypeptide(L)'
;MVKQWFGVSRFVYNTTVKLLQDSSLKANWKAIKTDILNGLPEWSKSVPYQIKSIAIKDACKSVSNAKKKLKNGGGMSKIRFRSRKDTVQSCYIPKSAVKDVGIYHTILGEATFKEALPQSFGDCRLVFAYRDYYLTVPQDVPQQKSDNQGRVVALDPGIRTFITFFSECSFGEIGTAANLQIQKLCFRLDKLISKFTKAKCKQRRRMKLAASRLRGKIKNLVDEFHKKTARFLVDNFDIILLPTFETSQMSKKAKRRIRSKSVRQMLTLGHYRFKQFLKHKAFETNKVVMDVNEAYTSKTVSWTGEIIPNLGGAKFVKSPSDGQVMSRDMNGARGIFLRALVDTPSLKECIC
;
A
#
# COMPACT_ATOMS: atom_id res chain seq x y z
N MET A 1 -11.45 -10.54 -25.95
CA MET A 1 -12.56 -10.51 -24.97
C MET A 1 -12.20 -9.77 -23.68
N VAL A 2 -11.29 -10.24 -22.83
CA VAL A 2 -10.99 -9.64 -21.50
C VAL A 2 -10.61 -8.15 -21.57
N LYS A 3 -9.81 -7.73 -22.55
CA LYS A 3 -9.49 -6.30 -22.74
C LYS A 3 -10.73 -5.44 -23.03
N GLN A 4 -11.72 -6.00 -23.68
CA GLN A 4 -13.01 -5.33 -23.94
C GLN A 4 -13.77 -5.15 -22.63
N TRP A 5 -13.75 -6.14 -21.72
CA TRP A 5 -14.39 -6.04 -20.41
C TRP A 5 -13.85 -4.85 -19.59
N PHE A 6 -12.52 -4.68 -19.57
CA PHE A 6 -11.93 -3.49 -18.93
C PHE A 6 -12.31 -2.20 -19.65
N GLY A 7 -12.44 -2.24 -21.00
CA GLY A 7 -12.89 -1.11 -21.80
C GLY A 7 -14.30 -0.67 -21.45
N VAL A 8 -15.23 -1.63 -21.42
CA VAL A 8 -16.65 -1.39 -21.10
C VAL A 8 -16.80 -0.97 -19.63
N SER A 9 -16.17 -1.67 -18.69
CA SER A 9 -16.19 -1.27 -17.27
C SER A 9 -15.72 0.17 -17.06
N ARG A 10 -14.65 0.59 -17.74
CA ARG A 10 -14.14 1.96 -17.69
C ARG A 10 -15.10 2.95 -18.35
N PHE A 11 -15.67 2.63 -19.50
CA PHE A 11 -16.63 3.46 -20.20
C PHE A 11 -17.85 3.72 -19.33
N VAL A 12 -18.47 2.67 -18.82
CA VAL A 12 -19.64 2.74 -17.94
C VAL A 12 -19.33 3.56 -16.66
N TYR A 13 -18.20 3.31 -16.02
CA TYR A 13 -17.76 4.09 -14.87
C TYR A 13 -17.66 5.59 -15.20
N ASN A 14 -17.01 5.93 -16.31
CA ASN A 14 -16.81 7.32 -16.72
C ASN A 14 -18.11 8.01 -17.10
N THR A 15 -19.02 7.32 -17.81
CA THR A 15 -20.36 7.82 -18.13
C THR A 15 -21.14 8.13 -16.85
N THR A 16 -21.08 7.21 -15.88
CA THR A 16 -21.74 7.43 -14.58
C THR A 16 -21.14 8.61 -13.84
N VAL A 17 -19.79 8.71 -13.80
CA VAL A 17 -19.13 9.87 -13.15
C VAL A 17 -19.52 11.18 -13.82
N LYS A 18 -19.62 11.20 -15.16
CA LYS A 18 -20.06 12.38 -15.91
C LYS A 18 -21.48 12.78 -15.54
N LEU A 19 -22.40 11.84 -15.47
CA LEU A 19 -23.80 12.09 -15.04
C LEU A 19 -23.87 12.62 -13.60
N LEU A 20 -23.07 12.04 -12.68
CA LEU A 20 -23.05 12.46 -11.28
C LEU A 20 -22.28 13.78 -11.02
N GLN A 21 -21.69 14.40 -12.05
CA GLN A 21 -21.20 15.78 -11.97
C GLN A 21 -22.34 16.79 -11.96
N ASP A 22 -23.51 16.41 -12.46
CA ASP A 22 -24.72 17.17 -12.26
C ASP A 22 -25.14 17.10 -10.80
N SER A 23 -25.22 18.25 -10.13
CA SER A 23 -25.53 18.37 -8.70
C SER A 23 -26.94 17.91 -8.33
N SER A 24 -27.87 17.87 -9.29
CA SER A 24 -29.26 17.44 -9.11
C SER A 24 -29.40 15.93 -8.87
N LEU A 25 -28.44 15.13 -9.34
CA LEU A 25 -28.51 13.67 -9.27
C LEU A 25 -27.88 13.11 -7.98
N LYS A 26 -28.67 12.30 -7.27
CA LYS A 26 -28.17 11.55 -6.11
C LYS A 26 -27.36 10.34 -6.56
N ALA A 27 -26.24 10.07 -5.89
CA ALA A 27 -25.36 8.92 -6.18
C ALA A 27 -25.99 7.58 -5.69
N ASN A 28 -27.22 7.30 -6.14
CA ASN A 28 -27.94 6.07 -5.88
C ASN A 28 -27.88 5.15 -7.11
N TRP A 29 -27.00 4.15 -7.05
CA TRP A 29 -26.77 3.25 -8.18
C TRP A 29 -28.02 2.43 -8.59
N LYS A 30 -28.93 2.12 -7.67
CA LYS A 30 -30.16 1.38 -7.98
C LYS A 30 -31.11 2.21 -8.85
N ALA A 31 -31.21 3.52 -8.56
CA ALA A 31 -32.08 4.43 -9.30
C ALA A 31 -31.58 4.73 -10.72
N ILE A 32 -30.25 4.92 -10.90
CA ILE A 32 -29.69 5.36 -12.19
C ILE A 32 -29.20 4.19 -13.08
N LYS A 33 -29.18 2.98 -12.54
CA LYS A 33 -28.61 1.81 -13.21
C LYS A 33 -29.28 1.49 -14.53
N THR A 34 -30.61 1.43 -14.54
CA THR A 34 -31.40 1.00 -15.70
C THR A 34 -31.19 1.96 -16.87
N ASP A 35 -31.32 3.26 -16.64
CA ASP A 35 -31.17 4.31 -17.66
C ASP A 35 -29.78 4.28 -18.29
N ILE A 36 -28.72 4.17 -17.46
CA ILE A 36 -27.36 4.07 -17.96
C ILE A 36 -27.16 2.80 -18.80
N LEU A 37 -27.67 1.65 -18.33
CA LEU A 37 -27.49 0.38 -19.05
C LEU A 37 -28.24 0.34 -20.38
N ASN A 38 -29.44 0.93 -20.45
CA ASN A 38 -30.22 1.02 -21.66
C ASN A 38 -29.58 1.96 -22.69
N GLY A 39 -28.93 3.05 -22.24
CA GLY A 39 -28.20 3.99 -23.09
C GLY A 39 -26.81 3.54 -23.54
N LEU A 40 -26.40 2.29 -23.24
CA LEU A 40 -25.07 1.81 -23.62
C LEU A 40 -25.00 1.45 -25.10
N PRO A 41 -23.87 1.77 -25.78
CA PRO A 41 -23.67 1.44 -27.19
C PRO A 41 -23.59 -0.06 -27.45
N GLU A 42 -23.93 -0.47 -28.69
CA GLU A 42 -24.00 -1.86 -29.15
C GLU A 42 -22.74 -2.67 -28.83
N TRP A 43 -21.55 -2.09 -29.02
CA TRP A 43 -20.27 -2.78 -28.75
C TRP A 43 -20.07 -3.21 -27.31
N SER A 44 -20.88 -2.72 -26.37
CA SER A 44 -20.83 -3.09 -24.96
C SER A 44 -21.75 -4.26 -24.61
N LYS A 45 -22.66 -4.66 -25.50
CA LYS A 45 -23.69 -5.67 -25.21
C LYS A 45 -23.10 -7.06 -24.94
N SER A 46 -22.04 -7.44 -25.62
CA SER A 46 -21.35 -8.72 -25.45
C SER A 46 -20.65 -8.92 -24.10
N VAL A 47 -20.55 -7.85 -23.28
CA VAL A 47 -19.90 -7.91 -21.97
C VAL A 47 -20.93 -8.28 -20.89
N PRO A 48 -20.62 -9.20 -19.97
CA PRO A 48 -21.53 -9.62 -18.90
C PRO A 48 -22.18 -8.45 -18.15
N TYR A 49 -23.45 -8.60 -17.86
CA TYR A 49 -24.26 -7.57 -17.20
C TYR A 49 -23.66 -7.08 -15.87
N GLN A 50 -23.16 -8.02 -15.04
CA GLN A 50 -22.62 -7.71 -13.72
C GLN A 50 -21.40 -6.80 -13.80
N ILE A 51 -20.55 -6.95 -14.80
CA ILE A 51 -19.37 -6.08 -15.03
C ILE A 51 -19.82 -4.63 -15.25
N LYS A 52 -20.89 -4.44 -16.03
CA LYS A 52 -21.45 -3.11 -16.33
C LYS A 52 -22.16 -2.51 -15.12
N SER A 53 -23.05 -3.27 -14.50
CA SER A 53 -23.85 -2.85 -13.34
C SER A 53 -22.96 -2.45 -12.15
N ILE A 54 -21.94 -3.24 -11.84
CA ILE A 54 -21.03 -2.93 -10.71
C ILE A 54 -20.10 -1.77 -11.04
N ALA A 55 -19.79 -1.50 -12.31
CA ALA A 55 -19.04 -0.30 -12.68
C ALA A 55 -19.82 0.99 -12.33
N ILE A 56 -21.16 0.99 -12.47
CA ILE A 56 -22.04 2.07 -12.01
C ILE A 56 -21.98 2.20 -10.48
N LYS A 57 -22.10 1.08 -9.76
CA LYS A 57 -22.00 1.05 -8.30
C LYS A 57 -20.66 1.60 -7.81
N ASP A 58 -19.54 1.24 -8.46
CA ASP A 58 -18.21 1.74 -8.16
C ASP A 58 -18.12 3.28 -8.30
N ALA A 59 -18.73 3.84 -9.36
CA ALA A 59 -18.76 5.29 -9.58
C ALA A 59 -19.58 5.99 -8.48
N CYS A 60 -20.79 5.50 -8.18
CA CYS A 60 -21.62 6.03 -7.10
C CYS A 60 -20.92 5.98 -5.74
N LYS A 61 -20.24 4.85 -5.44
CA LYS A 61 -19.45 4.69 -4.21
C LYS A 61 -18.31 5.70 -4.13
N SER A 62 -17.63 5.97 -5.27
CA SER A 62 -16.54 6.95 -5.33
C SER A 62 -17.06 8.36 -5.00
N VAL A 63 -18.23 8.75 -5.55
CA VAL A 63 -18.87 10.04 -5.25
C VAL A 63 -19.29 10.12 -3.78
N SER A 64 -19.94 9.07 -3.27
CA SER A 64 -20.39 9.01 -1.87
C SER A 64 -19.22 9.09 -0.90
N ASN A 65 -18.12 8.40 -1.18
CA ASN A 65 -16.91 8.45 -0.36
C ASN A 65 -16.25 9.85 -0.38
N ALA A 66 -16.24 10.52 -1.53
CA ALA A 66 -15.72 11.89 -1.63
C ALA A 66 -16.56 12.89 -0.81
N LYS A 67 -17.91 12.79 -0.87
CA LYS A 67 -18.83 13.59 -0.06
C LYS A 67 -18.66 13.30 1.43
N LYS A 68 -18.54 12.02 1.82
CA LYS A 68 -18.31 11.61 3.21
C LYS A 68 -16.99 12.16 3.78
N LYS A 69 -15.91 12.10 2.97
CA LYS A 69 -14.63 12.67 3.35
C LYS A 69 -14.71 14.17 3.60
N LEU A 70 -15.41 14.91 2.73
CA LEU A 70 -15.61 16.35 2.88
C LEU A 70 -16.41 16.66 4.16
N LYS A 71 -17.51 15.93 4.41
CA LYS A 71 -18.33 16.08 5.62
C LYS A 71 -17.53 15.83 6.90
N ASN A 72 -16.55 14.92 6.88
CA ASN A 72 -15.69 14.59 8.01
C ASN A 72 -14.45 15.53 8.12
N GLY A 73 -14.51 16.73 7.57
CA GLY A 73 -13.41 17.73 7.66
C GLY A 73 -12.24 17.47 6.71
N GLY A 74 -12.32 16.47 5.82
CA GLY A 74 -11.29 16.23 4.81
C GLY A 74 -11.40 17.21 3.64
N GLY A 75 -10.27 17.48 2.96
CA GLY A 75 -10.24 18.34 1.78
C GLY A 75 -11.09 17.81 0.62
N MET A 76 -11.55 18.74 -0.24
CA MET A 76 -12.32 18.43 -1.44
C MET A 76 -11.59 17.45 -2.34
N SER A 77 -12.24 16.36 -2.72
CA SER A 77 -11.69 15.31 -3.57
C SER A 77 -12.30 15.33 -4.96
N LYS A 78 -11.47 15.57 -5.98
CA LYS A 78 -11.92 15.48 -7.39
C LYS A 78 -11.94 14.02 -7.84
N ILE A 79 -13.11 13.55 -8.28
CA ILE A 79 -13.24 12.21 -8.86
C ILE A 79 -12.71 12.26 -10.29
N ARG A 80 -11.73 11.39 -10.57
CA ARG A 80 -11.09 11.30 -11.89
C ARG A 80 -11.76 10.25 -12.75
N PHE A 81 -11.83 10.53 -14.04
CA PHE A 81 -12.15 9.52 -15.04
C PHE A 81 -11.05 8.44 -15.08
N ARG A 82 -11.44 7.19 -15.23
CA ARG A 82 -10.52 6.08 -15.48
C ARG A 82 -9.95 6.19 -16.88
N SER A 83 -8.67 5.92 -17.07
CA SER A 83 -7.98 6.03 -18.34
C SER A 83 -7.52 4.67 -18.88
N ARG A 84 -7.52 4.51 -20.19
CA ARG A 84 -6.86 3.35 -20.86
C ARG A 84 -5.34 3.33 -20.59
N LYS A 85 -4.76 4.49 -20.26
CA LYS A 85 -3.33 4.64 -19.95
C LYS A 85 -2.98 4.26 -18.52
N ASP A 86 -3.98 4.05 -17.65
CA ASP A 86 -3.73 3.63 -16.27
C ASP A 86 -3.01 2.29 -16.26
N THR A 87 -2.00 2.18 -15.44
CA THR A 87 -1.14 0.99 -15.35
C THR A 87 -1.88 -0.21 -14.78
N VAL A 88 -2.97 0.03 -14.06
CA VAL A 88 -3.83 -0.99 -13.47
C VAL A 88 -5.24 -0.79 -13.99
N GLN A 89 -5.83 -1.84 -14.54
CA GLN A 89 -7.24 -1.91 -14.98
C GLN A 89 -7.94 -2.98 -14.14
N SER A 90 -9.18 -2.78 -13.79
CA SER A 90 -9.93 -3.80 -13.06
C SER A 90 -11.40 -3.81 -13.47
N CYS A 91 -12.01 -4.99 -13.41
CA CYS A 91 -13.44 -5.17 -13.52
C CYS A 91 -13.93 -6.19 -12.50
N TYR A 92 -15.21 -6.10 -12.16
CA TYR A 92 -15.88 -6.99 -11.22
C TYR A 92 -16.15 -8.35 -11.86
N ILE A 93 -16.01 -9.42 -11.07
CA ILE A 93 -16.37 -10.79 -11.43
C ILE A 93 -17.18 -11.36 -10.25
N PRO A 94 -18.44 -11.75 -10.45
CA PRO A 94 -19.23 -12.36 -9.38
C PRO A 94 -18.64 -13.74 -9.01
N LYS A 95 -18.80 -14.14 -7.75
CA LYS A 95 -18.38 -15.47 -7.28
C LYS A 95 -18.90 -16.60 -8.17
N SER A 96 -20.17 -16.51 -8.60
CA SER A 96 -20.83 -17.52 -9.44
C SER A 96 -20.16 -17.74 -10.80
N ALA A 97 -19.39 -16.76 -11.29
CA ALA A 97 -18.67 -16.85 -12.57
C ALA A 97 -17.22 -17.34 -12.41
N VAL A 98 -16.78 -17.65 -11.19
CA VAL A 98 -15.45 -18.18 -10.89
C VAL A 98 -15.57 -19.64 -10.51
N LYS A 99 -14.89 -20.50 -11.27
CA LYS A 99 -14.80 -21.94 -11.03
C LYS A 99 -13.36 -22.40 -11.22
N ASP A 100 -12.99 -23.59 -10.78
CA ASP A 100 -11.63 -24.12 -10.94
C ASP A 100 -11.17 -24.17 -12.39
N VAL A 101 -12.10 -24.35 -13.32
CA VAL A 101 -11.87 -24.36 -14.78
C VAL A 101 -11.72 -22.95 -15.38
N GLY A 102 -11.87 -21.89 -14.60
CA GLY A 102 -11.69 -20.52 -15.09
C GLY A 102 -12.76 -19.52 -14.67
N ILE A 103 -12.71 -18.34 -15.30
CA ILE A 103 -13.62 -17.22 -15.06
C ILE A 103 -14.56 -17.11 -16.27
N TYR A 104 -15.89 -17.16 -16.05
CA TYR A 104 -16.85 -17.19 -17.14
C TYR A 104 -16.41 -18.18 -18.24
N HIS A 105 -16.11 -19.42 -17.86
CA HIS A 105 -15.52 -20.43 -18.74
C HIS A 105 -16.35 -20.67 -20.02
N THR A 106 -17.65 -20.52 -19.96
CA THR A 106 -18.55 -20.60 -21.14
C THR A 106 -18.32 -19.48 -22.16
N ILE A 107 -17.72 -18.36 -21.74
CA ILE A 107 -17.46 -17.20 -22.62
C ILE A 107 -15.97 -17.10 -22.98
N LEU A 108 -15.08 -17.33 -22.01
CA LEU A 108 -13.63 -17.17 -22.17
C LEU A 108 -12.92 -18.47 -22.51
N GLY A 109 -13.58 -19.61 -22.37
CA GLY A 109 -12.94 -20.92 -22.40
C GLY A 109 -12.27 -21.25 -21.06
N GLU A 110 -11.64 -22.40 -21.01
CA GLU A 110 -10.90 -22.87 -19.84
C GLU A 110 -9.64 -22.05 -19.58
N ALA A 111 -9.34 -21.83 -18.33
CA ALA A 111 -8.14 -21.12 -17.90
C ALA A 111 -7.61 -21.70 -16.59
N THR A 112 -6.32 -21.92 -16.50
CA THR A 112 -5.66 -22.46 -15.32
C THR A 112 -5.25 -21.32 -14.38
N PHE A 113 -5.60 -21.45 -13.10
CA PHE A 113 -5.08 -20.57 -12.06
C PHE A 113 -3.68 -21.06 -11.62
N LYS A 114 -2.78 -20.13 -11.30
CA LYS A 114 -1.47 -20.46 -10.74
C LYS A 114 -1.54 -20.91 -9.28
N GLU A 115 -2.57 -20.48 -8.58
CA GLU A 115 -2.83 -20.81 -7.17
C GLU A 115 -4.24 -21.40 -7.08
N ALA A 116 -4.45 -22.37 -6.20
CA ALA A 116 -5.75 -22.94 -5.96
C ALA A 116 -6.73 -21.89 -5.40
N LEU A 117 -7.99 -21.98 -5.79
CA LEU A 117 -9.02 -21.12 -5.24
C LEU A 117 -9.33 -21.53 -3.79
N PRO A 118 -9.60 -20.55 -2.89
CA PRO A 118 -10.06 -20.87 -1.54
C PRO A 118 -11.42 -21.60 -1.58
N GLN A 119 -11.67 -22.45 -0.59
CA GLN A 119 -12.95 -23.16 -0.47
C GLN A 119 -14.15 -22.22 -0.33
N SER A 120 -13.97 -21.12 0.40
CA SER A 120 -14.97 -20.07 0.57
C SER A 120 -14.38 -18.72 0.21
N PHE A 121 -15.09 -17.99 -0.64
CA PHE A 121 -14.66 -16.64 -1.06
C PHE A 121 -15.88 -15.82 -1.49
N GLY A 122 -15.69 -14.50 -1.54
CA GLY A 122 -16.69 -13.54 -2.00
C GLY A 122 -16.52 -13.17 -3.48
N ASP A 123 -17.26 -12.14 -3.90
CA ASP A 123 -17.16 -11.58 -5.25
C ASP A 123 -15.75 -11.07 -5.56
N CYS A 124 -15.28 -11.40 -6.73
CA CYS A 124 -13.89 -11.21 -7.15
C CYS A 124 -13.68 -9.95 -8.00
N ARG A 125 -12.42 -9.62 -8.22
CA ARG A 125 -12.04 -8.63 -9.24
C ARG A 125 -10.94 -9.19 -10.13
N LEU A 126 -11.18 -9.13 -11.44
CA LEU A 126 -10.14 -9.37 -12.44
C LEU A 126 -9.33 -8.08 -12.59
N VAL A 127 -8.03 -8.18 -12.39
CA VAL A 127 -7.10 -7.05 -12.43
C VAL A 127 -6.05 -7.31 -13.50
N PHE A 128 -5.84 -6.35 -14.39
CA PHE A 128 -4.71 -6.34 -15.31
C PHE A 128 -3.70 -5.31 -14.82
N ALA A 129 -2.53 -5.77 -14.44
CA ALA A 129 -1.44 -4.92 -13.96
C ALA A 129 -0.08 -5.44 -14.45
N TYR A 130 0.83 -4.53 -14.80
CA TYR A 130 2.20 -4.85 -15.22
C TYR A 130 2.31 -5.89 -16.35
N ARG A 131 1.23 -6.06 -17.13
CA ARG A 131 1.02 -7.01 -18.24
C ARG A 131 0.53 -8.40 -17.86
N ASP A 132 0.30 -8.64 -16.60
CA ASP A 132 -0.25 -9.89 -16.09
C ASP A 132 -1.71 -9.71 -15.63
N TYR A 133 -2.45 -10.80 -15.63
CA TYR A 133 -3.80 -10.87 -15.12
C TYR A 133 -3.79 -11.50 -13.73
N TYR A 134 -4.53 -10.89 -12.83
CA TYR A 134 -4.70 -11.38 -11.45
C TYR A 134 -6.18 -11.45 -11.14
N LEU A 135 -6.62 -12.53 -10.50
CA LEU A 135 -7.92 -12.58 -9.85
C LEU A 135 -7.72 -12.24 -8.37
N THR A 136 -8.31 -11.13 -7.93
CA THR A 136 -8.35 -10.80 -6.51
C THR A 136 -9.56 -11.48 -5.90
N VAL A 137 -9.30 -12.42 -5.00
CA VAL A 137 -10.30 -13.26 -4.35
C VAL A 137 -10.38 -12.87 -2.89
N PRO A 138 -11.47 -12.23 -2.41
CA PRO A 138 -11.67 -11.96 -1.00
C PRO A 138 -12.09 -13.23 -0.28
N GLN A 139 -11.49 -13.47 0.87
CA GLN A 139 -11.86 -14.56 1.78
C GLN A 139 -11.92 -14.04 3.21
N ASP A 140 -12.77 -14.64 4.03
CA ASP A 140 -12.78 -14.41 5.45
C ASP A 140 -11.65 -15.22 6.10
N VAL A 141 -10.82 -14.54 6.87
CA VAL A 141 -9.73 -15.18 7.61
C VAL A 141 -10.08 -15.12 9.09
N PRO A 142 -10.25 -16.27 9.75
CA PRO A 142 -10.52 -16.31 11.18
C PRO A 142 -9.31 -15.80 11.95
N GLN A 143 -9.57 -15.06 13.03
CA GLN A 143 -8.53 -14.61 13.93
C GLN A 143 -7.92 -15.83 14.63
N GLN A 144 -6.61 -15.96 14.58
CA GLN A 144 -5.89 -17.06 15.22
C GLN A 144 -5.82 -16.81 16.74
N LYS A 145 -5.98 -17.87 17.53
CA LYS A 145 -5.63 -17.81 18.95
C LYS A 145 -4.11 -17.61 19.05
N SER A 146 -3.69 -16.68 19.87
CA SER A 146 -2.28 -16.40 20.11
C SER A 146 -2.00 -16.51 21.60
N ASP A 147 -0.90 -17.18 21.92
CA ASP A 147 -0.31 -17.12 23.24
C ASP A 147 0.40 -15.77 23.37
N ASN A 148 -0.24 -14.85 24.09
CA ASN A 148 0.27 -13.48 24.23
C ASN A 148 1.16 -13.39 25.47
N GLN A 149 2.48 -13.34 25.26
CA GLN A 149 3.49 -13.26 26.30
C GLN A 149 3.90 -11.81 26.63
N GLY A 150 3.19 -10.82 26.10
CA GLY A 150 3.47 -9.41 26.37
C GLY A 150 4.73 -8.85 25.70
N ARG A 151 5.38 -9.57 24.79
CA ARG A 151 6.63 -9.13 24.12
C ARG A 151 6.42 -7.85 23.31
N VAL A 152 7.10 -6.78 23.69
CA VAL A 152 6.97 -5.45 23.08
C VAL A 152 8.15 -5.17 22.17
N VAL A 153 7.89 -4.54 21.01
CA VAL A 153 8.92 -4.04 20.08
C VAL A 153 8.59 -2.65 19.58
N ALA A 154 9.57 -1.77 19.55
CA ALA A 154 9.48 -0.47 18.89
C ALA A 154 10.17 -0.51 17.52
N LEU A 155 9.55 0.16 16.55
CA LEU A 155 10.02 0.24 15.17
C LEU A 155 10.37 1.68 14.81
N ASP A 156 11.55 1.90 14.23
CA ASP A 156 11.93 3.16 13.59
C ASP A 156 11.96 2.97 12.06
N PRO A 157 10.97 3.50 11.29
CA PRO A 157 10.93 3.41 9.84
C PRO A 157 11.94 4.33 9.19
N GLY A 158 12.87 3.78 8.40
CA GLY A 158 13.93 4.52 7.74
C GLY A 158 13.89 4.47 6.21
N ILE A 159 14.83 5.18 5.58
CA ILE A 159 15.06 5.19 4.14
C ILE A 159 16.27 4.33 3.77
N ARG A 160 17.31 4.31 4.58
CA ARG A 160 18.53 3.49 4.37
C ARG A 160 18.28 2.06 4.78
N THR A 161 17.92 1.86 6.02
CA THR A 161 17.32 0.67 6.59
C THR A 161 15.81 0.84 6.54
N PHE A 162 15.06 -0.19 6.19
CA PHE A 162 13.60 -0.06 6.10
C PHE A 162 12.97 0.11 7.47
N ILE A 163 13.40 -0.71 8.42
CA ILE A 163 12.99 -0.65 9.82
C ILE A 163 14.20 -1.01 10.68
N THR A 164 14.47 -0.20 11.67
CA THR A 164 15.27 -0.58 12.82
C THR A 164 14.33 -0.91 13.97
N PHE A 165 14.52 -2.03 14.62
CA PHE A 165 13.67 -2.46 15.73
C PHE A 165 14.47 -2.58 17.02
N PHE A 166 13.80 -2.30 18.13
CA PHE A 166 14.31 -2.43 19.47
C PHE A 166 13.26 -3.05 20.40
N SER A 167 13.65 -4.08 21.13
CA SER A 167 12.88 -4.70 22.21
C SER A 167 13.82 -4.92 23.39
N GLU A 168 13.31 -5.37 24.53
CA GLU A 168 14.13 -5.70 25.69
C GLU A 168 15.18 -6.77 25.43
N CYS A 169 14.79 -7.82 24.69
CA CYS A 169 15.62 -8.99 24.47
C CYS A 169 16.36 -8.96 23.14
N SER A 170 15.97 -8.09 22.20
CA SER A 170 16.54 -8.10 20.86
C SER A 170 16.45 -6.75 20.16
N PHE A 171 17.40 -6.50 19.28
CA PHE A 171 17.41 -5.32 18.42
C PHE A 171 18.04 -5.67 17.08
N GLY A 172 17.78 -4.87 16.08
CA GLY A 172 18.38 -5.09 14.76
C GLY A 172 17.83 -4.22 13.66
N GLU A 173 18.33 -4.49 12.45
CA GLU A 173 18.00 -3.79 11.23
C GLU A 173 17.36 -4.72 10.21
N ILE A 174 16.23 -4.31 9.67
CA ILE A 174 15.50 -5.07 8.65
C ILE A 174 15.59 -4.35 7.31
N GLY A 175 16.07 -5.05 6.28
CA GLY A 175 15.90 -4.66 4.89
C GLY A 175 17.01 -3.85 4.26
N THR A 176 18.17 -3.71 4.85
CA THR A 176 19.32 -2.98 4.28
C THR A 176 19.72 -3.53 2.91
N ALA A 177 19.93 -4.85 2.79
CA ALA A 177 20.30 -5.50 1.53
C ALA A 177 19.17 -5.45 0.49
N ALA A 178 17.93 -5.71 0.89
CA ALA A 178 16.75 -5.66 0.01
C ALA A 178 16.54 -4.25 -0.56
N ASN A 179 16.75 -3.23 0.26
CA ASN A 179 16.65 -1.85 -0.13
C ASN A 179 17.68 -1.47 -1.21
N LEU A 180 18.92 -1.92 -1.09
CA LEU A 180 19.95 -1.71 -2.12
C LEU A 180 19.57 -2.35 -3.46
N GLN A 181 19.00 -3.55 -3.44
CA GLN A 181 18.52 -4.23 -4.64
C GLN A 181 17.38 -3.45 -5.31
N ILE A 182 16.40 -2.99 -4.54
CA ILE A 182 15.29 -2.18 -5.02
C ILE A 182 15.79 -0.88 -5.63
N GLN A 183 16.76 -0.20 -5.00
CA GLN A 183 17.37 1.01 -5.52
C GLN A 183 18.04 0.79 -6.88
N LYS A 184 18.84 -0.28 -7.03
CA LYS A 184 19.46 -0.63 -8.32
C LYS A 184 18.42 -0.78 -9.44
N LEU A 185 17.29 -1.41 -9.16
CA LEU A 185 16.18 -1.54 -10.12
C LEU A 185 15.49 -0.20 -10.42
N CYS A 186 15.32 0.65 -9.42
CA CYS A 186 14.80 2.01 -9.60
C CYS A 186 15.70 2.84 -10.51
N PHE A 187 17.03 2.79 -10.36
CA PHE A 187 17.97 3.46 -11.26
C PHE A 187 17.89 2.94 -12.70
N ARG A 188 17.77 1.63 -12.88
CA ARG A 188 17.55 1.05 -14.22
C ARG A 188 16.25 1.55 -14.84
N LEU A 189 15.19 1.63 -14.05
CA LEU A 189 13.91 2.16 -14.49
C LEU A 189 14.01 3.63 -14.92
N ASP A 190 14.72 4.47 -14.16
CA ASP A 190 14.92 5.88 -14.46
C ASP A 190 15.70 6.09 -15.76
N LYS A 191 16.81 5.35 -15.94
CA LYS A 191 17.57 5.35 -17.19
C LYS A 191 16.69 4.95 -18.38
N LEU A 192 15.82 3.93 -18.20
CA LEU A 192 14.91 3.48 -19.25
C LEU A 192 13.85 4.53 -19.57
N ILE A 193 13.28 5.19 -18.56
CA ILE A 193 12.31 6.27 -18.73
C ILE A 193 12.92 7.44 -19.49
N SER A 194 14.12 7.88 -19.10
CA SER A 194 14.84 8.95 -19.78
C SER A 194 15.10 8.63 -21.28
N LYS A 195 15.46 7.38 -21.59
CA LYS A 195 15.67 6.95 -22.98
C LYS A 195 14.38 6.91 -23.80
N PHE A 196 13.28 6.40 -23.25
CA PHE A 196 12.06 6.27 -24.04
C PHE A 196 11.33 7.61 -24.28
N THR A 197 11.59 8.65 -23.49
CA THR A 197 11.05 9.99 -23.75
C THR A 197 11.57 10.57 -25.07
N LYS A 198 12.82 10.24 -25.41
CA LYS A 198 13.51 10.71 -26.64
C LYS A 198 13.41 9.73 -27.82
N ALA A 199 12.91 8.52 -27.62
CA ALA A 199 12.93 7.45 -28.60
C ALA A 199 11.82 7.59 -29.67
N LYS A 200 12.05 7.05 -30.89
CA LYS A 200 11.06 6.91 -31.97
C LYS A 200 9.91 5.97 -31.58
N CYS A 201 8.76 6.07 -32.21
CA CYS A 201 7.49 5.42 -31.81
C CYS A 201 7.63 3.89 -31.52
N LYS A 202 8.19 3.12 -32.46
CA LYS A 202 8.37 1.64 -32.34
C LYS A 202 9.28 1.28 -31.17
N GLN A 203 10.41 1.96 -31.03
CA GLN A 203 11.38 1.77 -29.95
C GLN A 203 10.79 2.21 -28.59
N ARG A 204 10.10 3.36 -28.56
CA ARG A 204 9.39 3.87 -27.37
C ARG A 204 8.38 2.84 -26.84
N ARG A 205 7.61 2.20 -27.73
CA ARG A 205 6.67 1.13 -27.33
C ARG A 205 7.39 -0.03 -26.64
N ARG A 206 8.49 -0.54 -27.22
CA ARG A 206 9.29 -1.63 -26.62
C ARG A 206 9.84 -1.24 -25.25
N MET A 207 10.39 -0.04 -25.11
CA MET A 207 10.93 0.48 -23.86
C MET A 207 9.83 0.67 -22.80
N LYS A 208 8.64 1.14 -23.15
CA LYS A 208 7.48 1.23 -22.23
C LYS A 208 7.08 -0.15 -21.71
N LEU A 209 7.11 -1.16 -22.55
CA LEU A 209 6.83 -2.55 -22.13
C LEU A 209 7.89 -3.07 -21.14
N ALA A 210 9.17 -2.80 -21.41
CA ALA A 210 10.26 -3.14 -20.49
C ALA A 210 10.15 -2.39 -19.16
N ALA A 211 9.81 -1.10 -19.18
CA ALA A 211 9.56 -0.31 -17.98
C ALA A 211 8.38 -0.84 -17.15
N SER A 212 7.31 -1.32 -17.81
CA SER A 212 6.17 -1.95 -17.12
C SER A 212 6.60 -3.22 -16.37
N ARG A 213 7.36 -4.12 -17.01
CA ARG A 213 7.89 -5.33 -16.37
C ARG A 213 8.79 -4.98 -15.17
N LEU A 214 9.66 -3.97 -15.34
CA LEU A 214 10.56 -3.55 -14.27
C LEU A 214 9.81 -2.96 -13.07
N ARG A 215 8.73 -2.19 -13.32
CA ARG A 215 7.83 -1.72 -12.25
C ARG A 215 7.15 -2.88 -11.52
N GLY A 216 6.68 -3.89 -12.27
CA GLY A 216 6.12 -5.11 -11.67
C GLY A 216 7.14 -5.83 -10.77
N LYS A 217 8.39 -5.99 -11.24
CA LYS A 217 9.46 -6.60 -10.46
C LYS A 217 9.75 -5.82 -9.17
N ILE A 218 9.85 -4.49 -9.25
CA ILE A 218 10.05 -3.63 -8.07
C ILE A 218 8.88 -3.79 -7.09
N LYS A 219 7.64 -3.75 -7.59
CA LYS A 219 6.45 -3.94 -6.73
C LYS A 219 6.48 -5.28 -6.03
N ASN A 220 6.75 -6.37 -6.75
CA ASN A 220 6.75 -7.72 -6.18
C ASN A 220 7.84 -7.89 -5.11
N LEU A 221 9.04 -7.31 -5.33
CA LEU A 221 10.10 -7.31 -4.31
C LEU A 221 9.71 -6.53 -3.06
N VAL A 222 9.08 -5.36 -3.22
CA VAL A 222 8.60 -4.58 -2.08
C VAL A 222 7.48 -5.30 -1.35
N ASP A 223 6.54 -5.93 -2.06
CA ASP A 223 5.45 -6.68 -1.46
C ASP A 223 5.95 -7.91 -0.69
N GLU A 224 6.88 -8.66 -1.28
CA GLU A 224 7.51 -9.81 -0.62
C GLU A 224 8.29 -9.39 0.63
N PHE A 225 8.99 -8.28 0.53
CA PHE A 225 9.71 -7.70 1.64
C PHE A 225 8.78 -7.30 2.79
N HIS A 226 7.65 -6.63 2.49
CA HIS A 226 6.63 -6.30 3.48
C HIS A 226 6.05 -7.55 4.15
N LYS A 227 5.75 -8.59 3.37
CA LYS A 227 5.22 -9.86 3.89
C LYS A 227 6.18 -10.52 4.88
N LYS A 228 7.46 -10.64 4.50
CA LYS A 228 8.49 -11.25 5.36
C LYS A 228 8.71 -10.45 6.64
N THR A 229 8.79 -9.13 6.53
CA THR A 229 8.96 -8.25 7.70
C THR A 229 7.76 -8.34 8.65
N ALA A 230 6.53 -8.27 8.11
CA ALA A 230 5.34 -8.37 8.94
C ALA A 230 5.23 -9.74 9.60
N ARG A 231 5.57 -10.82 8.88
CA ARG A 231 5.60 -12.19 9.43
C ARG A 231 6.58 -12.30 10.59
N PHE A 232 7.82 -11.83 10.39
CA PHE A 232 8.83 -11.82 11.45
C PHE A 232 8.34 -11.07 12.69
N LEU A 233 7.71 -9.91 12.51
CA LEU A 233 7.25 -9.09 13.65
C LEU A 233 6.12 -9.78 14.42
N VAL A 234 5.12 -10.34 13.75
CA VAL A 234 3.98 -10.98 14.45
C VAL A 234 4.33 -12.35 15.04
N ASP A 235 5.36 -13.02 14.53
CA ASP A 235 5.82 -14.30 15.09
C ASP A 235 6.66 -14.10 16.36
N ASN A 236 7.35 -12.97 16.49
CA ASN A 236 8.27 -12.73 17.60
C ASN A 236 7.73 -11.76 18.66
N PHE A 237 6.75 -10.92 18.34
CA PHE A 237 6.27 -9.87 19.24
C PHE A 237 4.74 -9.82 19.29
N ASP A 238 4.23 -9.38 20.42
CA ASP A 238 2.80 -9.32 20.71
C ASP A 238 2.27 -7.90 20.60
N ILE A 239 3.08 -6.91 20.98
CA ILE A 239 2.78 -5.49 20.90
C ILE A 239 3.85 -4.80 20.06
N ILE A 240 3.42 -4.18 18.95
CA ILE A 240 4.31 -3.53 17.99
C ILE A 240 4.05 -2.03 18.03
N LEU A 241 5.04 -1.27 18.49
CA LEU A 241 5.00 0.18 18.59
C LEU A 241 5.51 0.78 17.27
N LEU A 242 4.63 1.46 16.54
CA LEU A 242 4.96 2.02 15.22
C LEU A 242 4.66 3.53 15.21
N PRO A 243 5.64 4.39 14.96
CA PRO A 243 5.42 5.82 14.88
C PRO A 243 4.60 6.22 13.66
N THR A 244 4.00 7.41 13.73
CA THR A 244 3.23 8.00 12.63
C THR A 244 4.18 8.59 11.59
N PHE A 245 4.74 7.74 10.73
CA PHE A 245 5.66 8.16 9.67
C PHE A 245 4.91 8.81 8.49
N GLU A 246 4.77 10.14 8.50
CA GLU A 246 3.98 10.90 7.52
C GLU A 246 4.72 11.18 6.21
N THR A 247 4.94 10.15 5.40
CA THR A 247 5.61 10.27 4.10
C THR A 247 4.96 11.26 3.14
N SER A 248 3.65 11.48 3.26
CA SER A 248 2.90 12.43 2.43
C SER A 248 3.32 13.88 2.65
N GLN A 249 3.58 14.28 3.89
CA GLN A 249 4.06 15.62 4.23
C GLN A 249 5.52 15.82 3.84
N MET A 250 6.37 14.81 4.13
CA MET A 250 7.79 14.82 3.79
C MET A 250 8.05 14.89 2.27
N SER A 251 7.10 14.43 1.45
CA SER A 251 7.24 14.38 -0.01
C SER A 251 6.78 15.65 -0.73
N LYS A 252 6.06 16.57 -0.08
CA LYS A 252 5.55 17.81 -0.69
C LYS A 252 6.69 18.70 -1.18
N LYS A 253 6.75 18.98 -2.49
CA LYS A 253 7.83 19.72 -3.15
C LYS A 253 8.10 21.09 -2.51
N ALA A 254 7.05 21.81 -2.13
CA ALA A 254 7.17 23.17 -1.56
C ALA A 254 7.76 23.22 -0.15
N LYS A 255 7.65 22.15 0.63
CA LYS A 255 8.08 22.12 2.05
C LYS A 255 9.17 21.09 2.36
N ARG A 256 9.61 20.31 1.38
CA ARG A 256 10.56 19.21 1.62
C ARG A 256 11.98 19.73 1.84
N ARG A 257 12.63 19.22 2.87
CA ARG A 257 14.06 19.42 3.16
C ARG A 257 14.93 18.26 2.64
N ILE A 258 14.32 17.17 2.17
CA ILE A 258 15.00 15.95 1.71
C ILE A 258 15.19 15.93 0.19
N ARG A 259 16.28 15.32 -0.27
CA ARG A 259 16.62 15.22 -1.70
C ARG A 259 15.60 14.40 -2.46
N SER A 260 15.36 14.71 -3.74
CA SER A 260 14.42 14.00 -4.61
C SER A 260 14.64 12.49 -4.68
N LYS A 261 15.89 12.04 -4.61
CA LYS A 261 16.28 10.63 -4.58
C LYS A 261 15.77 9.93 -3.32
N SER A 262 15.91 10.57 -2.15
CA SER A 262 15.40 10.05 -0.87
C SER A 262 13.88 9.98 -0.86
N VAL A 263 13.19 11.01 -1.37
CA VAL A 263 11.72 11.00 -1.54
C VAL A 263 11.28 9.82 -2.40
N ARG A 264 11.94 9.62 -3.55
CA ARG A 264 11.60 8.51 -4.43
C ARG A 264 11.75 7.16 -3.74
N GLN A 265 12.84 6.96 -3.01
CA GLN A 265 13.11 5.74 -2.27
C GLN A 265 12.04 5.50 -1.20
N MET A 266 11.73 6.51 -0.39
CA MET A 266 10.68 6.48 0.62
C MET A 266 9.31 6.10 0.03
N LEU A 267 8.92 6.72 -1.09
CA LEU A 267 7.68 6.41 -1.79
C LEU A 267 7.68 5.00 -2.41
N THR A 268 8.85 4.50 -2.85
CA THR A 268 8.98 3.14 -3.40
C THR A 268 8.83 2.09 -2.30
N LEU A 269 9.44 2.31 -1.13
CA LEU A 269 9.32 1.43 0.03
C LEU A 269 7.89 1.37 0.59
N GLY A 270 7.12 2.45 0.48
CA GLY A 270 5.70 2.48 0.78
C GLY A 270 5.36 2.17 2.24
N HIS A 271 6.01 2.85 3.20
CA HIS A 271 5.83 2.65 4.64
C HIS A 271 4.36 2.67 5.10
N TYR A 272 3.54 3.58 4.54
CA TYR A 272 2.11 3.60 4.85
C TYR A 272 1.41 2.30 4.44
N ARG A 273 1.74 1.75 3.27
CA ARG A 273 1.19 0.47 2.79
C ARG A 273 1.66 -0.69 3.67
N PHE A 274 2.93 -0.66 4.10
CA PHE A 274 3.45 -1.62 5.08
C PHE A 274 2.68 -1.55 6.40
N LYS A 275 2.47 -0.34 6.95
CA LYS A 275 1.70 -0.13 8.18
C LYS A 275 0.30 -0.74 8.10
N GLN A 276 -0.42 -0.51 6.99
CA GLN A 276 -1.76 -1.09 6.79
C GLN A 276 -1.69 -2.62 6.70
N PHE A 277 -0.71 -3.16 5.99
CA PHE A 277 -0.50 -4.59 5.90
C PHE A 277 -0.13 -5.22 7.25
N LEU A 278 0.76 -4.58 8.02
CA LEU A 278 1.16 -5.04 9.35
C LEU A 278 -0.03 -5.04 10.32
N LYS A 279 -0.85 -3.96 10.34
CA LYS A 279 -2.08 -3.91 11.16
C LYS A 279 -3.05 -5.03 10.82
N HIS A 280 -3.23 -5.31 9.53
CA HIS A 280 -4.07 -6.44 9.11
C HIS A 280 -3.48 -7.77 9.55
N LYS A 281 -2.18 -7.98 9.37
CA LYS A 281 -1.52 -9.22 9.78
C LYS A 281 -1.51 -9.43 11.28
N ALA A 282 -1.29 -8.37 12.05
CA ALA A 282 -1.39 -8.40 13.50
C ALA A 282 -2.82 -8.76 13.97
N PHE A 283 -3.85 -8.19 13.32
CA PHE A 283 -5.24 -8.56 13.60
C PHE A 283 -5.50 -10.05 13.36
N GLU A 284 -5.03 -10.61 12.23
CA GLU A 284 -5.17 -12.04 11.90
C GLU A 284 -4.53 -12.94 12.98
N THR A 285 -3.41 -12.50 13.55
CA THR A 285 -2.62 -13.29 14.54
C THR A 285 -2.89 -12.90 15.98
N ASN A 286 -3.93 -12.10 16.26
CA ASN A 286 -4.29 -11.59 17.60
C ASN A 286 -3.15 -10.82 18.28
N LYS A 287 -2.41 -10.01 17.49
CA LYS A 287 -1.36 -9.11 17.97
C LYS A 287 -1.81 -7.65 17.85
N VAL A 288 -1.14 -6.75 18.55
CA VAL A 288 -1.51 -5.33 18.62
C VAL A 288 -0.44 -4.47 17.94
N VAL A 289 -0.88 -3.55 17.05
CA VAL A 289 -0.02 -2.49 16.51
C VAL A 289 -0.50 -1.14 17.03
N MET A 290 0.31 -0.52 17.87
CA MET A 290 0.02 0.77 18.49
C MET A 290 0.71 1.90 17.72
N ASP A 291 -0.03 2.98 17.43
CA ASP A 291 0.53 4.21 16.89
C ASP A 291 1.13 5.03 18.05
N VAL A 292 2.44 5.31 17.98
CA VAL A 292 3.18 6.01 19.04
C VAL A 292 3.77 7.33 18.55
N ASN A 293 4.08 8.21 19.49
CA ASN A 293 4.70 9.49 19.18
C ASN A 293 6.22 9.35 19.09
N GLU A 294 6.81 9.84 17.99
CA GLU A 294 8.27 9.81 17.75
C GLU A 294 8.95 11.17 18.00
N ALA A 295 8.25 12.18 18.51
CA ALA A 295 8.81 13.52 18.66
C ALA A 295 10.04 13.50 19.55
N TYR A 296 11.13 14.15 19.09
CA TYR A 296 12.44 14.25 19.77
C TYR A 296 13.24 12.95 19.95
N THR A 297 12.69 11.75 19.70
CA THR A 297 13.40 10.48 19.93
C THR A 297 14.71 10.34 19.17
N SER A 298 14.82 10.92 17.98
CA SER A 298 16.06 10.90 17.19
C SER A 298 17.13 11.90 17.63
N LYS A 299 16.78 12.89 18.47
CA LYS A 299 17.70 13.90 18.99
C LYS A 299 18.08 13.67 20.44
N THR A 300 17.30 12.87 21.15
CA THR A 300 17.59 12.52 22.55
C THR A 300 18.51 11.30 22.57
N VAL A 301 19.59 11.41 23.32
CA VAL A 301 20.46 10.27 23.63
C VAL A 301 19.68 9.31 24.53
N SER A 302 19.35 8.13 24.01
CA SER A 302 18.39 7.25 24.66
C SER A 302 18.88 6.62 25.98
N TRP A 303 20.15 6.75 26.32
CA TRP A 303 20.74 6.21 27.56
C TRP A 303 21.11 7.27 28.61
N THR A 304 21.28 8.53 28.22
CA THR A 304 21.55 9.65 29.15
C THR A 304 20.39 10.63 29.27
N GLY A 305 19.47 10.65 28.27
CA GLY A 305 18.37 11.61 28.23
C GLY A 305 18.76 12.99 27.64
N GLU A 306 20.02 13.21 27.32
CA GLU A 306 20.52 14.48 26.78
C GLU A 306 19.96 14.76 25.38
N ILE A 307 19.67 16.02 25.11
CA ILE A 307 19.18 16.46 23.79
C ILE A 307 20.31 17.07 22.98
N ILE A 308 20.56 16.52 21.80
CA ILE A 308 21.53 17.05 20.85
C ILE A 308 20.80 17.97 19.85
N PRO A 309 20.93 19.30 19.96
CA PRO A 309 20.15 20.24 19.15
C PRO A 309 20.48 20.15 17.65
N ASN A 310 21.73 19.95 17.28
CA ASN A 310 22.25 20.01 15.91
C ASN A 310 22.78 18.67 15.39
N LEU A 311 22.00 17.60 15.50
CA LEU A 311 22.40 16.27 15.03
C LEU A 311 22.58 16.18 13.49
N GLY A 312 21.89 17.03 12.74
CA GLY A 312 21.98 17.07 11.27
C GLY A 312 21.66 15.73 10.60
N GLY A 313 22.53 15.34 9.65
CA GLY A 313 22.44 14.07 8.91
C GLY A 313 23.38 12.98 9.42
N ALA A 314 23.91 13.10 10.65
CA ALA A 314 24.85 12.14 11.24
C ALA A 314 24.27 10.72 11.28
N LYS A 315 25.12 9.72 11.08
CA LYS A 315 24.76 8.30 11.16
C LYS A 315 24.84 7.77 12.60
N PHE A 316 25.61 8.43 13.42
CA PHE A 316 25.86 8.05 14.81
C PHE A 316 25.46 9.19 15.74
N VAL A 317 25.00 8.83 16.91
CA VAL A 317 24.74 9.72 18.02
C VAL A 317 25.88 9.49 19.02
N LYS A 318 26.55 10.58 19.43
CA LYS A 318 27.58 10.58 20.48
C LYS A 318 27.03 11.34 21.68
N SER A 319 27.03 10.74 22.84
CA SER A 319 26.63 11.41 24.08
C SER A 319 27.68 12.44 24.50
N PRO A 320 27.26 13.68 24.84
CA PRO A 320 28.16 14.71 25.34
C PRO A 320 28.78 14.35 26.71
N SER A 321 28.04 13.67 27.59
CA SER A 321 28.46 13.39 28.97
C SER A 321 29.43 12.21 29.08
N ASP A 322 29.15 11.09 28.40
CA ASP A 322 29.93 9.85 28.55
C ASP A 322 30.78 9.47 27.33
N GLY A 323 30.61 10.22 26.22
CA GLY A 323 31.34 9.98 24.99
C GLY A 323 30.96 8.71 24.23
N GLN A 324 30.01 7.92 24.73
CA GLN A 324 29.55 6.70 24.04
C GLN A 324 28.87 7.01 22.72
N VAL A 325 28.97 6.07 21.77
CA VAL A 325 28.48 6.24 20.40
C VAL A 325 27.52 5.10 20.05
N MET A 326 26.36 5.45 19.52
CA MET A 326 25.35 4.51 19.02
C MET A 326 24.90 4.87 17.62
N SER A 327 24.46 3.87 16.81
CA SER A 327 23.76 4.13 15.56
C SER A 327 22.53 5.01 15.81
N ARG A 328 22.34 6.05 14.98
CA ARG A 328 21.20 6.96 15.11
C ARG A 328 19.86 6.26 14.97
N ASP A 329 19.77 5.31 14.05
CA ASP A 329 18.52 4.57 13.78
C ASP A 329 18.21 3.65 14.98
N MET A 330 19.25 3.06 15.61
CA MET A 330 19.09 2.29 16.85
C MET A 330 18.70 3.17 18.03
N ASN A 331 19.34 4.31 18.20
CA ASN A 331 18.98 5.29 19.22
C ASN A 331 17.53 5.77 19.04
N GLY A 332 17.08 5.98 17.81
CA GLY A 332 15.69 6.32 17.49
C GLY A 332 14.71 5.22 17.93
N ALA A 333 14.96 3.96 17.53
CA ALA A 333 14.11 2.84 17.89
C ALA A 333 14.02 2.64 19.43
N ARG A 334 15.17 2.71 20.12
CA ARG A 334 15.20 2.66 21.59
C ARG A 334 14.48 3.86 22.22
N GLY A 335 14.65 5.06 21.68
CA GLY A 335 13.95 6.26 22.14
C GLY A 335 12.44 6.16 21.99
N ILE A 336 11.95 5.57 20.87
CA ILE A 336 10.52 5.29 20.66
C ILE A 336 10.01 4.30 21.71
N PHE A 337 10.77 3.25 21.98
CA PHE A 337 10.43 2.25 23.01
C PHE A 337 10.27 2.90 24.38
N LEU A 338 11.29 3.60 24.86
CA LEU A 338 11.30 4.26 26.17
C LEU A 338 10.18 5.30 26.30
N ARG A 339 9.95 6.10 25.26
CA ARG A 339 8.88 7.09 25.24
C ARG A 339 7.49 6.45 25.33
N ALA A 340 7.26 5.38 24.56
CA ALA A 340 5.99 4.66 24.61
C ALA A 340 5.68 4.11 26.00
N LEU A 341 6.68 3.67 26.75
CA LEU A 341 6.53 3.23 28.15
C LEU A 341 6.15 4.36 29.10
N VAL A 342 6.59 5.60 28.80
CA VAL A 342 6.20 6.78 29.58
C VAL A 342 4.77 7.21 29.21
N ASP A 343 4.48 7.27 27.91
CA ASP A 343 3.17 7.73 27.40
C ASP A 343 2.05 6.71 27.67
N THR A 344 2.38 5.42 27.88
CA THR A 344 1.42 4.33 28.12
C THR A 344 1.92 3.43 29.27
N PRO A 345 1.64 3.81 30.53
CA PRO A 345 2.15 3.06 31.71
C PRO A 345 1.78 1.57 31.75
N SER A 346 0.61 1.18 31.20
CA SER A 346 0.19 -0.23 31.11
C SER A 346 1.13 -1.11 30.25
N LEU A 347 1.97 -0.53 29.38
CA LEU A 347 3.00 -1.28 28.67
C LEU A 347 4.12 -1.77 29.60
N LYS A 348 4.33 -1.11 30.75
CA LYS A 348 5.35 -1.54 31.74
C LYS A 348 4.99 -2.89 32.36
N GLU A 349 3.70 -3.15 32.53
CA GLU A 349 3.22 -4.43 33.09
C GLU A 349 3.45 -5.60 32.11
N CYS A 350 3.63 -5.32 30.83
CA CYS A 350 3.95 -6.34 29.81
C CYS A 350 5.45 -6.70 29.77
N ILE A 351 6.29 -5.90 30.40
CA ILE A 351 7.76 -5.91 30.25
C ILE A 351 8.46 -6.50 31.49
N CYS A 352 7.73 -6.67 32.59
CA CYS A 352 8.25 -7.22 33.86
C CYS A 352 8.13 -8.73 33.97
#